data_d4fa9d22a90fcd1da30efcfc5c1eb096
#
_entry.id   d4fa9d22a90fcd1da30efcfc5c1eb096
#
_cell.length_a   1.000
_cell.length_b   1.000
_cell.length_c   1.000
_cell.angle_alpha   90.00
_cell.angle_beta   90.00
_cell.angle_gamma   90.00
#
_symmetry.space_group_name_H-M   'P 1'
#
loop_
_entity.id
_entity.type
_entity.pdbx_description
1 polymer ?
#
loop_
_entity_poly.entity_id
_entity_poly.type
_entity_poly.pdbx_seq_one_letter_code
_entity_poly.pdbx_strand_id
1 'polypeptide(L)'
;MGVKEGRFTANVRGEDATISYRSISSMPGWYIIVQLANKKISNITQYFSAWGGVYGSILVLFTILYMLTILLMEKKDKEIYKGLSDTDALTGLFNRRAFQAAVDETLLKRISGVFIFIDVDNFKDYNDKYGHANGDLCLKHFAAAMKKCFPKDSILGRYGGDEFVVYIKNATSDDAHRYMDEFQREISHLMMSGGEHVTVSASAGGVAFAGEGEDFVSLCRSADNMLYDVKRNGKGTFKIKGAKNM
;
A
#
# COMPACT_ATOMS: atom_id res chain seq x y z
N MET A 1 58.51 61.17 17.85
CA MET A 1 57.88 60.66 19.09
C MET A 1 56.84 59.59 18.66
N GLY A 2 57.02 58.38 19.12
CA GLY A 2 56.05 57.25 18.75
C GLY A 2 54.69 57.40 19.44
N VAL A 3 53.62 57.03 18.76
CA VAL A 3 52.27 56.98 19.34
C VAL A 3 52.28 56.01 20.49
N LYS A 4 51.91 56.44 21.71
CA LYS A 4 51.72 55.53 22.86
C LYS A 4 50.30 55.07 22.88
N GLU A 5 50.08 53.74 22.81
CA GLU A 5 48.78 53.11 22.93
C GLU A 5 48.88 51.91 23.85
N GLY A 6 47.74 51.56 24.47
CA GLY A 6 47.67 50.38 25.34
C GLY A 6 46.23 50.03 25.70
N ARG A 7 46.07 48.81 26.26
CA ARG A 7 44.78 48.28 26.73
C ARG A 7 45.00 47.61 28.09
N PHE A 8 44.08 47.83 29.02
CA PHE A 8 44.07 47.14 30.31
C PHE A 8 42.64 47.00 30.83
N THR A 9 42.46 46.10 31.76
CA THR A 9 41.17 45.92 32.43
C THR A 9 41.23 46.55 33.81
N ALA A 10 40.20 47.31 34.16
CA ALA A 10 40.10 47.94 35.48
C ALA A 10 38.68 47.93 35.98
N ASN A 11 38.51 47.93 37.31
CA ASN A 11 37.19 48.07 37.91
C ASN A 11 36.83 49.54 37.97
N VAL A 12 35.79 49.97 37.27
CA VAL A 12 35.29 51.31 37.21
C VAL A 12 33.88 51.36 37.78
N ARG A 13 33.71 51.97 38.94
CA ARG A 13 32.42 52.08 39.65
C ARG A 13 31.77 50.77 39.98
N GLY A 14 32.59 49.76 40.33
CA GLY A 14 32.07 48.40 40.67
C GLY A 14 31.85 47.48 39.48
N GLU A 15 32.14 47.91 38.27
CA GLU A 15 32.06 47.07 37.07
C GLU A 15 33.42 46.92 36.39
N ASP A 16 33.74 45.71 35.93
CA ASP A 16 34.95 45.46 35.15
C ASP A 16 34.78 46.00 33.74
N ALA A 17 35.70 46.87 33.37
CA ALA A 17 35.71 47.52 32.07
C ALA A 17 37.08 47.36 31.40
N THR A 18 37.07 47.21 30.09
CA THR A 18 38.28 47.31 29.27
C THR A 18 38.50 48.74 28.87
N ILE A 19 39.62 49.27 29.23
CA ILE A 19 40.06 50.65 28.93
C ILE A 19 41.13 50.59 27.85
N SER A 20 40.86 51.19 26.71
CA SER A 20 41.86 51.38 25.65
C SER A 20 42.23 52.86 25.57
N TYR A 21 43.53 53.19 25.46
CA TYR A 21 44.00 54.54 25.31
C TYR A 21 44.98 54.68 24.16
N ARG A 22 45.00 55.86 23.56
CA ARG A 22 45.93 56.24 22.49
C ARG A 22 46.35 57.74 22.60
N SER A 23 47.67 58.04 22.50
CA SER A 23 48.15 59.37 22.47
C SER A 23 47.81 60.11 21.18
N ILE A 24 47.46 61.35 21.25
CA ILE A 24 47.22 62.24 20.08
C ILE A 24 48.53 62.83 19.58
N SER A 25 48.88 62.48 18.35
CA SER A 25 50.22 62.91 17.79
C SER A 25 50.36 64.39 17.64
N SER A 26 49.29 65.15 17.40
CA SER A 26 49.25 66.59 17.25
C SER A 26 49.17 67.36 18.56
N MET A 27 48.95 66.68 19.70
CA MET A 27 48.82 67.32 21.03
C MET A 27 49.62 66.55 22.07
N PRO A 28 50.89 66.86 22.32
CA PRO A 28 51.72 66.16 23.28
C PRO A 28 51.08 66.14 24.69
N GLY A 29 50.99 64.94 25.31
CA GLY A 29 50.40 64.76 26.64
C GLY A 29 48.90 64.49 26.65
N TRP A 30 48.23 64.54 25.48
CA TRP A 30 46.82 64.23 25.39
C TRP A 30 46.56 62.75 24.93
N TYR A 31 45.52 62.13 25.51
CA TYR A 31 45.14 60.77 25.22
C TYR A 31 43.62 60.64 24.94
N ILE A 32 43.25 59.81 23.97
CA ILE A 32 41.88 59.34 23.80
C ILE A 32 41.77 58.12 24.64
N ILE A 33 40.73 58.05 25.49
CA ILE A 33 40.45 56.93 26.34
C ILE A 33 39.03 56.38 25.95
N VAL A 34 38.93 55.08 25.62
CA VAL A 34 37.68 54.42 25.33
C VAL A 34 37.47 53.37 26.41
N GLN A 35 36.33 53.45 27.10
CA GLN A 35 35.94 52.53 28.13
C GLN A 35 34.81 51.66 27.60
N LEU A 36 34.96 50.32 27.67
CA LEU A 36 33.94 49.32 27.32
C LEU A 36 33.57 48.53 28.57
N ALA A 37 32.32 48.62 29.00
CA ALA A 37 31.81 47.83 30.13
C ALA A 37 31.61 46.36 29.69
N ASN A 38 32.43 45.45 30.20
CA ASN A 38 32.47 44.05 29.80
C ASN A 38 31.17 43.32 30.13
N LYS A 39 30.52 43.65 31.25
CA LYS A 39 29.26 43.03 31.68
C LYS A 39 28.11 43.27 30.70
N LYS A 40 28.05 44.42 30.05
CA LYS A 40 27.00 44.77 29.09
C LYS A 40 27.12 43.99 27.77
N ILE A 41 28.37 43.73 27.36
CA ILE A 41 28.66 42.93 26.13
C ILE A 41 28.38 41.46 26.38
N SER A 42 28.76 40.89 27.53
CA SER A 42 28.53 39.48 27.86
C SER A 42 27.05 39.16 27.95
N ASN A 43 26.23 40.05 28.50
CA ASN A 43 24.79 39.86 28.57
C ASN A 43 24.15 39.84 27.18
N ILE A 44 24.53 40.72 26.29
CA ILE A 44 24.02 40.77 24.91
C ILE A 44 24.35 39.45 24.16
N THR A 45 25.59 38.98 24.26
CA THR A 45 26.00 37.71 23.61
C THR A 45 25.28 36.48 24.18
N GLN A 46 25.03 36.43 25.48
CA GLN A 46 24.23 35.37 26.10
C GLN A 46 22.76 35.37 25.62
N TYR A 47 22.14 36.54 25.51
CA TYR A 47 20.80 36.65 24.95
C TYR A 47 20.74 36.14 23.49
N PHE A 48 21.66 36.53 22.63
CA PHE A 48 21.71 36.09 21.25
C PHE A 48 21.94 34.58 21.13
N SER A 49 22.80 33.98 21.95
CA SER A 49 23.02 32.52 21.93
C SER A 49 21.82 31.74 22.44
N ALA A 50 21.14 32.21 23.50
CA ALA A 50 19.95 31.58 24.05
C ALA A 50 18.78 31.61 23.03
N TRP A 51 18.51 32.77 22.45
CA TRP A 51 17.46 32.92 21.44
C TRP A 51 17.79 32.19 20.14
N GLY A 52 19.05 32.14 19.71
CA GLY A 52 19.51 31.35 18.56
C GLY A 52 19.24 29.86 18.75
N GLY A 53 19.46 29.31 19.96
CA GLY A 53 19.11 27.94 20.29
C GLY A 53 17.60 27.65 20.23
N VAL A 54 16.80 28.59 20.78
CA VAL A 54 15.32 28.45 20.74
C VAL A 54 14.79 28.49 19.30
N TYR A 55 15.21 29.47 18.49
CA TYR A 55 14.79 29.55 17.07
C TYR A 55 15.26 28.37 16.26
N GLY A 56 16.48 27.86 16.48
CA GLY A 56 17.00 26.67 15.86
C GLY A 56 16.15 25.44 16.17
N SER A 57 15.76 25.25 17.44
CA SER A 57 14.91 24.13 17.87
C SER A 57 13.51 24.21 17.25
N ILE A 58 12.93 25.40 17.18
CA ILE A 58 11.62 25.62 16.53
C ILE A 58 11.69 25.28 15.05
N LEU A 59 12.74 25.71 14.34
CA LEU A 59 12.92 25.41 12.92
C LEU A 59 13.02 23.89 12.67
N VAL A 60 13.81 23.19 13.48
CA VAL A 60 13.92 21.72 13.40
C VAL A 60 12.58 21.06 13.65
N LEU A 61 11.82 21.52 14.64
CA LEU A 61 10.47 20.97 14.91
C LEU A 61 9.54 21.17 13.71
N PHE A 62 9.53 22.36 13.11
CA PHE A 62 8.71 22.62 11.92
C PHE A 62 9.13 21.77 10.72
N THR A 63 10.42 21.54 10.50
CA THR A 63 10.90 20.67 9.40
C THR A 63 10.49 19.22 9.62
N ILE A 64 10.56 18.70 10.85
CA ILE A 64 10.10 17.36 11.19
C ILE A 64 8.58 17.24 10.96
N LEU A 65 7.80 18.21 11.41
CA LEU A 65 6.34 18.22 11.24
C LEU A 65 5.96 18.26 9.74
N TYR A 66 6.65 19.09 8.97
CA TYR A 66 6.45 19.17 7.52
C TYR A 66 6.78 17.85 6.80
N MET A 67 7.91 17.21 7.14
CA MET A 67 8.26 15.89 6.60
C MET A 67 7.22 14.84 6.97
N LEU A 68 6.73 14.86 8.20
CA LEU A 68 5.68 13.93 8.65
C LEU A 68 4.37 14.13 7.86
N THR A 69 3.97 15.37 7.60
CA THR A 69 2.76 15.65 6.79
C THR A 69 2.91 15.15 5.36
N ILE A 70 4.08 15.31 4.72
CA ILE A 70 4.35 14.78 3.38
C ILE A 70 4.23 13.25 3.38
N LEU A 71 4.86 12.55 4.34
CA LEU A 71 4.80 11.08 4.44
C LEU A 71 3.37 10.57 4.65
N LEU A 72 2.57 11.28 5.44
CA LEU A 72 1.16 10.94 5.64
C LEU A 72 0.31 11.18 4.38
N MET A 73 0.58 12.26 3.64
CA MET A 73 -0.07 12.55 2.35
C MET A 73 0.26 11.49 1.30
N GLU A 74 1.54 11.14 1.13
CA GLU A 74 1.96 10.09 0.18
C GLU A 74 1.33 8.72 0.50
N LYS A 75 1.20 8.39 1.79
CA LYS A 75 0.54 7.16 2.20
C LYS A 75 -0.95 7.17 1.83
N LYS A 76 -1.63 8.28 2.07
CA LYS A 76 -3.05 8.47 1.72
C LYS A 76 -3.28 8.43 0.21
N ASP A 77 -2.42 9.08 -0.57
CA ASP A 77 -2.50 9.05 -2.03
C ASP A 77 -2.30 7.63 -2.58
N LYS A 78 -1.33 6.87 -2.07
CA LYS A 78 -1.13 5.45 -2.45
C LYS A 78 -2.35 4.58 -2.13
N GLU A 79 -3.05 4.82 -1.04
CA GLU A 79 -4.30 4.12 -0.71
C GLU A 79 -5.44 4.51 -1.65
N ILE A 80 -5.55 5.79 -2.00
CA ILE A 80 -6.53 6.29 -2.98
C ILE A 80 -6.25 5.71 -4.37
N TYR A 81 -4.99 5.74 -4.85
CA TYR A 81 -4.62 5.16 -6.15
C TYR A 81 -4.81 3.63 -6.21
N LYS A 82 -4.53 2.90 -5.13
CA LYS A 82 -4.89 1.47 -5.03
C LYS A 82 -6.40 1.24 -5.06
N GLY A 83 -7.19 2.16 -4.51
CA GLY A 83 -8.65 2.13 -4.58
C GLY A 83 -9.24 2.50 -5.94
N LEU A 84 -8.47 3.19 -6.82
CA LEU A 84 -8.91 3.58 -8.17
C LEU A 84 -8.62 2.50 -9.23
N SER A 85 -7.71 1.55 -8.98
CA SER A 85 -7.49 0.43 -9.91
C SER A 85 -8.63 -0.58 -9.77
N ASP A 86 -9.27 -0.92 -10.87
CA ASP A 86 -10.32 -1.96 -10.92
C ASP A 86 -9.73 -3.37 -11.07
N THR A 87 -8.43 -3.47 -11.32
CA THR A 87 -7.75 -4.75 -11.53
C THR A 87 -6.80 -5.11 -10.39
N ASP A 88 -6.63 -6.41 -10.16
CA ASP A 88 -5.59 -6.98 -9.32
C ASP A 88 -4.23 -6.83 -10.03
N ALA A 89 -3.25 -6.23 -9.35
CA ALA A 89 -1.95 -5.87 -9.94
C ALA A 89 -1.11 -7.09 -10.35
N LEU A 90 -1.32 -8.27 -9.74
CA LEU A 90 -0.58 -9.48 -10.05
C LEU A 90 -1.16 -10.22 -11.27
N THR A 91 -2.49 -10.35 -11.32
CA THR A 91 -3.20 -11.21 -12.27
C THR A 91 -3.86 -10.46 -13.42
N GLY A 92 -4.11 -9.16 -13.27
CA GLY A 92 -4.82 -8.33 -14.24
C GLY A 92 -6.28 -8.73 -14.44
N LEU A 93 -6.87 -9.49 -13.51
CA LEU A 93 -8.30 -9.72 -13.38
C LEU A 93 -8.93 -8.58 -12.58
N PHE A 94 -10.25 -8.48 -12.53
CA PHE A 94 -10.90 -7.57 -11.60
C PHE A 94 -10.48 -7.88 -10.16
N ASN A 95 -10.23 -6.84 -9.38
CA ASN A 95 -10.12 -7.00 -7.94
C ASN A 95 -11.51 -7.22 -7.32
N ARG A 96 -11.55 -7.60 -6.04
CA ARG A 96 -12.79 -7.89 -5.31
C ARG A 96 -13.86 -6.80 -5.47
N ARG A 97 -13.46 -5.52 -5.36
CA ARG A 97 -14.37 -4.37 -5.44
C ARG A 97 -14.99 -4.22 -6.83
N ALA A 98 -14.15 -4.23 -7.87
CA ALA A 98 -14.59 -4.07 -9.25
C ALA A 98 -15.41 -5.28 -9.73
N PHE A 99 -15.02 -6.50 -9.33
CA PHE A 99 -15.78 -7.71 -9.60
C PHE A 99 -17.19 -7.62 -9.02
N GLN A 100 -17.31 -7.25 -7.72
CA GLN A 100 -18.60 -7.08 -7.07
C GLN A 100 -19.46 -6.04 -7.80
N ALA A 101 -18.91 -4.86 -8.09
CA ALA A 101 -19.65 -3.80 -8.79
C ALA A 101 -20.16 -4.26 -10.17
N ALA A 102 -19.34 -5.00 -10.94
CA ALA A 102 -19.73 -5.51 -12.25
C ALA A 102 -20.81 -6.61 -12.15
N VAL A 103 -20.76 -7.46 -11.13
CA VAL A 103 -21.80 -8.46 -10.89
C VAL A 103 -23.10 -7.78 -10.43
N ASP A 104 -23.04 -6.84 -9.49
CA ASP A 104 -24.22 -6.09 -9.01
C ASP A 104 -24.92 -5.38 -10.18
N GLU A 105 -24.18 -4.76 -11.12
CA GLU A 105 -24.76 -4.17 -12.34
C GLU A 105 -25.46 -5.22 -13.20
N THR A 106 -24.90 -6.42 -13.29
CA THR A 106 -25.47 -7.54 -14.07
C THR A 106 -26.74 -8.07 -13.42
N LEU A 107 -26.77 -8.19 -12.09
CA LEU A 107 -27.95 -8.59 -11.32
C LEU A 107 -29.07 -7.57 -11.41
N LEU A 108 -28.77 -6.27 -11.36
CA LEU A 108 -29.74 -5.19 -11.56
C LEU A 108 -30.43 -5.26 -12.93
N LYS A 109 -29.69 -5.71 -13.96
CA LYS A 109 -30.21 -5.93 -15.31
C LYS A 109 -30.95 -7.27 -15.46
N ARG A 110 -31.06 -8.05 -14.40
CA ARG A 110 -31.67 -9.40 -14.35
C ARG A 110 -31.06 -10.37 -15.35
N ILE A 111 -29.76 -10.23 -15.64
CA ILE A 111 -29.04 -11.14 -16.53
C ILE A 111 -28.74 -12.42 -15.73
N SER A 112 -29.33 -13.53 -16.16
CA SER A 112 -29.07 -14.85 -15.58
C SER A 112 -27.62 -15.31 -15.76
N GLY A 113 -27.18 -16.31 -15.04
CA GLY A 113 -25.84 -16.86 -15.18
C GLY A 113 -25.43 -17.76 -14.04
N VAL A 114 -24.13 -18.06 -13.97
CA VAL A 114 -23.56 -18.90 -12.92
C VAL A 114 -22.44 -18.15 -12.22
N PHE A 115 -22.57 -18.01 -10.92
CA PHE A 115 -21.52 -17.50 -10.04
C PHE A 115 -20.70 -18.66 -9.49
N ILE A 116 -19.36 -18.58 -9.57
CA ILE A 116 -18.45 -19.62 -9.10
C ILE A 116 -17.36 -19.00 -8.23
N PHE A 117 -17.13 -19.58 -7.07
CA PHE A 117 -16.00 -19.31 -6.19
C PHE A 117 -14.95 -20.41 -6.37
N ILE A 118 -13.69 -20.06 -6.62
CA ILE A 118 -12.59 -20.98 -6.91
C ILE A 118 -11.43 -20.69 -5.94
N ASP A 119 -10.82 -21.74 -5.41
CA ASP A 119 -9.70 -21.64 -4.48
C ASP A 119 -8.60 -22.63 -4.90
N VAL A 120 -7.35 -22.16 -4.87
CA VAL A 120 -6.18 -22.97 -5.23
C VAL A 120 -5.84 -23.93 -4.10
N ASP A 121 -5.94 -25.21 -4.37
CA ASP A 121 -5.70 -26.23 -3.33
C ASP A 121 -4.26 -26.21 -2.81
N ASN A 122 -4.12 -26.21 -1.48
CA ASN A 122 -2.84 -26.28 -0.77
C ASN A 122 -1.83 -25.18 -1.19
N PHE A 123 -2.31 -23.99 -1.57
CA PHE A 123 -1.46 -22.90 -2.06
C PHE A 123 -0.40 -22.44 -1.06
N LYS A 124 -0.70 -22.52 0.25
CA LYS A 124 0.28 -22.24 1.30
C LYS A 124 1.44 -23.23 1.25
N ASP A 125 1.15 -24.55 1.18
CA ASP A 125 2.18 -25.59 1.12
C ASP A 125 3.00 -25.46 -0.17
N TYR A 126 2.37 -25.04 -1.27
CA TYR A 126 3.05 -24.72 -2.53
C TYR A 126 4.05 -23.57 -2.35
N ASN A 127 3.65 -22.47 -1.70
CA ASN A 127 4.54 -21.34 -1.40
C ASN A 127 5.69 -21.74 -0.45
N ASP A 128 5.40 -22.52 0.57
CA ASP A 128 6.40 -22.98 1.54
C ASP A 128 7.45 -23.89 0.88
N LYS A 129 7.04 -24.69 -0.10
CA LYS A 129 7.93 -25.60 -0.84
C LYS A 129 8.72 -24.92 -1.96
N TYR A 130 8.08 -24.04 -2.74
CA TYR A 130 8.64 -23.52 -3.99
C TYR A 130 8.94 -22.00 -3.95
N GLY A 131 8.59 -21.33 -2.85
CA GLY A 131 8.80 -19.90 -2.64
C GLY A 131 7.71 -19.03 -3.26
N HIS A 132 7.54 -17.83 -2.73
CA HIS A 132 6.50 -16.87 -3.13
C HIS A 132 6.57 -16.45 -4.61
N ALA A 133 7.79 -16.38 -5.19
CA ALA A 133 7.94 -16.03 -6.61
C ALA A 133 7.27 -17.07 -7.54
N ASN A 134 7.36 -18.37 -7.21
CA ASN A 134 6.65 -19.41 -7.92
C ASN A 134 5.15 -19.44 -7.59
N GLY A 135 4.76 -19.06 -6.38
CA GLY A 135 3.35 -18.81 -6.04
C GLY A 135 2.72 -17.71 -6.90
N ASP A 136 3.43 -16.61 -7.11
CA ASP A 136 2.98 -15.53 -7.99
C ASP A 136 2.84 -16.00 -9.45
N LEU A 137 3.75 -16.85 -9.95
CA LEU A 137 3.62 -17.47 -11.27
C LEU A 137 2.41 -18.40 -11.35
N CYS A 138 2.16 -19.20 -10.32
CA CYS A 138 0.98 -20.04 -10.20
C CYS A 138 -0.32 -19.22 -10.33
N LEU A 139 -0.44 -18.11 -9.58
CA LEU A 139 -1.62 -17.24 -9.63
C LEU A 139 -1.78 -16.55 -10.99
N LYS A 140 -0.70 -16.16 -11.66
CA LYS A 140 -0.72 -15.64 -13.03
C LYS A 140 -1.18 -16.70 -14.03
N HIS A 141 -0.72 -17.93 -13.87
CA HIS A 141 -1.17 -19.06 -14.70
C HIS A 141 -2.67 -19.31 -14.53
N PHE A 142 -3.17 -19.32 -13.29
CA PHE A 142 -4.61 -19.41 -13.00
C PHE A 142 -5.41 -18.33 -13.73
N ALA A 143 -4.98 -17.07 -13.63
CA ALA A 143 -5.64 -15.96 -14.31
C ALA A 143 -5.63 -16.10 -15.84
N ALA A 144 -4.52 -16.59 -16.41
CA ALA A 144 -4.41 -16.85 -17.84
C ALA A 144 -5.35 -17.99 -18.26
N ALA A 145 -5.42 -19.08 -17.49
CA ALA A 145 -6.33 -20.20 -17.72
C ALA A 145 -7.79 -19.75 -17.65
N MET A 146 -8.15 -18.91 -16.66
CA MET A 146 -9.50 -18.34 -16.59
C MET A 146 -9.85 -17.54 -17.84
N LYS A 147 -8.95 -16.66 -18.30
CA LYS A 147 -9.17 -15.85 -19.54
C LYS A 147 -9.29 -16.72 -20.81
N LYS A 148 -8.68 -17.91 -20.81
CA LYS A 148 -8.69 -18.85 -21.93
C LYS A 148 -9.95 -19.71 -21.95
N CYS A 149 -10.38 -20.22 -20.78
CA CYS A 149 -11.43 -21.25 -20.69
C CYS A 149 -12.85 -20.67 -20.52
N PHE A 150 -12.98 -19.49 -19.90
CA PHE A 150 -14.29 -18.88 -19.73
C PHE A 150 -14.68 -17.94 -20.89
N PRO A 151 -15.98 -17.79 -21.20
CA PRO A 151 -16.44 -16.84 -22.24
C PRO A 151 -15.90 -15.42 -22.03
N LYS A 152 -15.65 -14.70 -23.14
CA LYS A 152 -15.06 -13.34 -23.11
C LYS A 152 -15.91 -12.29 -22.40
N ASP A 153 -17.22 -12.51 -22.32
CA ASP A 153 -18.18 -11.64 -21.63
C ASP A 153 -18.40 -12.01 -20.17
N SER A 154 -17.71 -13.06 -19.68
CA SER A 154 -17.69 -13.42 -18.26
C SER A 154 -16.98 -12.37 -17.45
N ILE A 155 -17.43 -12.18 -16.20
CA ILE A 155 -16.74 -11.33 -15.24
C ILE A 155 -15.78 -12.22 -14.46
N LEU A 156 -14.47 -11.93 -14.54
CA LEU A 156 -13.40 -12.70 -13.90
C LEU A 156 -12.71 -11.84 -12.85
N GLY A 157 -12.52 -12.35 -11.64
CA GLY A 157 -11.91 -11.61 -10.55
C GLY A 157 -11.00 -12.44 -9.66
N ARG A 158 -10.06 -11.76 -8.99
CA ARG A 158 -9.32 -12.29 -7.85
C ARG A 158 -9.91 -11.70 -6.58
N TYR A 159 -10.46 -12.57 -5.73
CA TYR A 159 -11.23 -12.18 -4.56
C TYR A 159 -10.35 -11.99 -3.31
N GLY A 160 -9.30 -12.79 -3.19
CA GLY A 160 -8.35 -12.79 -2.09
C GLY A 160 -7.02 -13.41 -2.52
N GLY A 161 -6.17 -13.81 -1.58
CA GLY A 161 -4.84 -14.35 -1.83
C GLY A 161 -4.76 -15.41 -2.94
N ASP A 162 -5.39 -16.54 -2.73
CA ASP A 162 -5.51 -17.71 -3.62
C ASP A 162 -6.95 -17.98 -4.09
N GLU A 163 -7.85 -17.01 -3.84
CA GLU A 163 -9.26 -17.10 -4.15
C GLU A 163 -9.59 -16.32 -5.42
N PHE A 164 -10.29 -16.99 -6.35
CA PHE A 164 -10.78 -16.44 -7.61
C PHE A 164 -12.29 -16.55 -7.72
N VAL A 165 -12.89 -15.70 -8.53
CA VAL A 165 -14.34 -15.65 -8.73
C VAL A 165 -14.67 -15.47 -10.20
N VAL A 166 -15.76 -16.07 -10.61
CA VAL A 166 -16.28 -16.00 -11.98
C VAL A 166 -17.79 -15.77 -11.94
N TYR A 167 -18.29 -14.87 -12.79
CA TYR A 167 -19.70 -14.80 -13.14
C TYR A 167 -19.85 -15.01 -14.65
N ILE A 168 -20.44 -16.12 -15.03
CA ILE A 168 -20.67 -16.51 -16.43
C ILE A 168 -22.09 -16.07 -16.80
N LYS A 169 -22.19 -15.02 -17.63
CA LYS A 169 -23.46 -14.45 -18.05
C LYS A 169 -24.21 -15.40 -18.98
N ASN A 170 -25.53 -15.44 -18.84
CA ASN A 170 -26.44 -16.23 -19.69
C ASN A 170 -26.09 -17.74 -19.78
N ALA A 171 -25.32 -18.25 -18.82
CA ALA A 171 -24.90 -19.65 -18.76
C ALA A 171 -25.87 -20.49 -17.91
N THR A 172 -26.03 -21.74 -18.31
CA THR A 172 -26.67 -22.77 -17.50
C THR A 172 -25.67 -23.47 -16.59
N SER A 173 -26.16 -24.29 -15.65
CA SER A 173 -25.30 -25.18 -14.84
C SER A 173 -24.45 -26.09 -15.71
N ASP A 174 -25.01 -26.65 -16.81
CA ASP A 174 -24.29 -27.56 -17.69
C ASP A 174 -23.18 -26.85 -18.48
N ASP A 175 -23.43 -25.60 -18.92
CA ASP A 175 -22.38 -24.76 -19.50
C ASP A 175 -21.24 -24.53 -18.52
N ALA A 176 -21.59 -24.21 -17.29
CA ALA A 176 -20.58 -23.96 -16.23
C ALA A 176 -19.78 -25.23 -15.90
N HIS A 177 -20.39 -26.40 -15.90
CA HIS A 177 -19.68 -27.67 -15.74
C HIS A 177 -18.65 -27.86 -16.85
N ARG A 178 -19.03 -27.66 -18.11
CA ARG A 178 -18.11 -27.76 -19.27
C ARG A 178 -16.92 -26.81 -19.15
N TYR A 179 -17.14 -25.54 -18.81
CA TYR A 179 -16.07 -24.56 -18.64
C TYR A 179 -15.16 -24.90 -17.45
N MET A 180 -15.72 -25.40 -16.37
CA MET A 180 -14.94 -25.82 -15.21
C MET A 180 -14.09 -27.05 -15.49
N ASP A 181 -14.58 -28.03 -16.24
CA ASP A 181 -13.81 -29.21 -16.68
C ASP A 181 -12.64 -28.81 -17.58
N GLU A 182 -12.84 -27.84 -18.48
CA GLU A 182 -11.77 -27.31 -19.32
C GLU A 182 -10.73 -26.55 -18.48
N PHE A 183 -11.19 -25.71 -17.56
CA PHE A 183 -10.33 -24.96 -16.66
C PHE A 183 -9.51 -25.89 -15.75
N GLN A 184 -10.10 -26.92 -15.16
CA GLN A 184 -9.39 -27.90 -14.32
C GLN A 184 -8.27 -28.61 -15.10
N ARG A 185 -8.51 -28.97 -16.35
CA ARG A 185 -7.48 -29.55 -17.23
C ARG A 185 -6.37 -28.57 -17.54
N GLU A 186 -6.71 -27.31 -17.84
CA GLU A 186 -5.72 -26.28 -18.18
C GLU A 186 -4.77 -25.98 -17.01
N ILE A 187 -5.29 -25.89 -15.78
CA ILE A 187 -4.47 -25.56 -14.60
C ILE A 187 -3.62 -26.73 -14.10
N SER A 188 -3.92 -27.97 -14.50
CA SER A 188 -3.20 -29.17 -14.00
C SER A 188 -1.75 -29.24 -14.43
N HIS A 189 -1.31 -28.43 -15.42
CA HIS A 189 0.03 -28.45 -15.99
C HIS A 189 0.74 -27.10 -15.85
N LEU A 190 1.16 -26.76 -14.63
CA LEU A 190 1.93 -25.54 -14.38
C LEU A 190 3.42 -25.79 -14.66
N MET A 191 4.03 -24.90 -15.46
CA MET A 191 5.48 -24.87 -15.64
C MET A 191 6.11 -23.84 -14.70
N MET A 192 7.05 -24.26 -13.87
CA MET A 192 7.81 -23.38 -12.97
C MET A 192 8.92 -22.65 -13.71
N SER A 193 9.47 -21.61 -13.09
CA SER A 193 10.59 -20.81 -13.63
C SER A 193 11.87 -21.64 -13.92
N GLY A 194 12.00 -22.84 -13.35
CA GLY A 194 13.10 -23.78 -13.59
C GLY A 194 12.80 -24.85 -14.67
N GLY A 195 11.65 -24.78 -15.37
CA GLY A 195 11.25 -25.81 -16.35
C GLY A 195 10.66 -27.08 -15.73
N GLU A 196 10.48 -27.14 -14.41
CA GLU A 196 9.82 -28.24 -13.73
C GLU A 196 8.29 -28.12 -13.87
N HIS A 197 7.64 -29.25 -14.19
CA HIS A 197 6.18 -29.33 -14.21
C HIS A 197 5.62 -29.67 -12.83
N VAL A 198 4.71 -28.84 -12.35
CA VAL A 198 4.03 -29.07 -11.07
C VAL A 198 2.53 -29.16 -11.31
N THR A 199 1.92 -30.18 -10.74
CA THR A 199 0.47 -30.35 -10.77
C THR A 199 -0.15 -29.42 -9.73
N VAL A 200 -1.06 -28.54 -10.17
CA VAL A 200 -1.86 -27.67 -9.32
C VAL A 200 -3.32 -28.02 -9.49
N SER A 201 -4.07 -28.08 -8.41
CA SER A 201 -5.52 -28.30 -8.43
C SER A 201 -6.26 -27.11 -7.81
N ALA A 202 -7.53 -27.03 -8.11
CA ALA A 202 -8.45 -26.08 -7.51
C ALA A 202 -9.73 -26.75 -7.06
N SER A 203 -10.27 -26.29 -5.95
CA SER A 203 -11.63 -26.60 -5.52
C SER A 203 -12.56 -25.44 -5.89
N ALA A 204 -13.77 -25.75 -6.34
CA ALA A 204 -14.73 -24.72 -6.69
C ALA A 204 -16.16 -25.03 -6.24
N GLY A 205 -16.88 -23.97 -5.90
CA GLY A 205 -18.31 -24.02 -5.60
C GLY A 205 -19.08 -23.00 -6.43
N GLY A 206 -20.18 -23.42 -7.05
CA GLY A 206 -20.96 -22.53 -7.91
C GLY A 206 -22.45 -22.58 -7.62
N VAL A 207 -23.16 -21.54 -8.06
CA VAL A 207 -24.62 -21.44 -8.00
C VAL A 207 -25.15 -20.76 -9.25
N ALA A 208 -26.18 -21.35 -9.84
CA ALA A 208 -26.90 -20.76 -10.96
C ALA A 208 -27.91 -19.74 -10.46
N PHE A 209 -27.97 -18.58 -11.14
CA PHE A 209 -28.89 -17.48 -10.90
C PHE A 209 -29.86 -17.34 -12.06
N ALA A 210 -31.16 -17.37 -11.75
CA ALA A 210 -32.21 -17.33 -12.77
C ALA A 210 -32.68 -15.93 -13.20
N GLY A 211 -32.07 -14.87 -12.64
CA GLY A 211 -32.42 -13.48 -12.99
C GLY A 211 -33.26 -12.74 -11.93
N GLU A 212 -33.70 -13.38 -10.86
CA GLU A 212 -34.53 -12.76 -9.82
C GLU A 212 -34.21 -13.24 -8.40
N GLY A 213 -34.39 -12.36 -7.43
CA GLY A 213 -34.48 -12.70 -6.01
C GLY A 213 -33.18 -12.89 -5.25
N GLU A 214 -32.03 -12.71 -5.86
CA GLU A 214 -30.72 -12.87 -5.19
C GLU A 214 -29.83 -11.62 -5.37
N ASP A 215 -29.05 -11.31 -4.36
CA ASP A 215 -28.03 -10.29 -4.38
C ASP A 215 -26.62 -10.92 -4.41
N PHE A 216 -25.60 -10.13 -4.62
CA PHE A 216 -24.21 -10.59 -4.66
C PHE A 216 -23.81 -11.34 -3.38
N VAL A 217 -24.28 -10.89 -2.22
CA VAL A 217 -23.92 -11.49 -0.93
C VAL A 217 -24.51 -12.90 -0.79
N SER A 218 -25.77 -13.11 -1.24
CA SER A 218 -26.42 -14.42 -1.23
C SER A 218 -25.79 -15.40 -2.23
N LEU A 219 -25.39 -14.91 -3.42
CA LEU A 219 -24.64 -15.72 -4.39
C LEU A 219 -23.28 -16.16 -3.82
N CYS A 220 -22.50 -15.21 -3.24
CA CYS A 220 -21.23 -15.54 -2.59
C CYS A 220 -21.41 -16.61 -1.50
N ARG A 221 -22.37 -16.42 -0.59
CA ARG A 221 -22.64 -17.37 0.50
C ARG A 221 -23.01 -18.75 -0.03
N SER A 222 -23.84 -18.81 -1.07
CA SER A 222 -24.27 -20.06 -1.68
C SER A 222 -23.11 -20.80 -2.35
N ALA A 223 -22.26 -20.08 -3.09
CA ALA A 223 -21.08 -20.65 -3.74
C ALA A 223 -20.02 -21.08 -2.73
N ASP A 224 -19.77 -20.29 -1.68
CA ASP A 224 -18.83 -20.63 -0.60
C ASP A 224 -19.25 -21.92 0.13
N ASN A 225 -20.54 -22.10 0.42
CA ASN A 225 -21.04 -23.35 0.99
C ASN A 225 -20.76 -24.57 0.08
N MET A 226 -20.90 -24.42 -1.24
CA MET A 226 -20.57 -25.49 -2.18
C MET A 226 -19.06 -25.75 -2.21
N LEU A 227 -18.24 -24.71 -2.20
CA LEU A 227 -16.79 -24.82 -2.12
C LEU A 227 -16.34 -25.52 -0.82
N TYR A 228 -16.93 -25.16 0.30
CA TYR A 228 -16.65 -25.81 1.58
C TYR A 228 -16.95 -27.29 1.54
N ASP A 229 -18.10 -27.69 0.95
CA ASP A 229 -18.46 -29.11 0.75
C ASP A 229 -17.40 -29.84 -0.10
N VAL A 230 -16.94 -29.23 -1.20
CA VAL A 230 -15.88 -29.77 -2.06
C VAL A 230 -14.59 -29.99 -1.29
N LYS A 231 -14.14 -28.96 -0.56
CA LYS A 231 -12.90 -29.05 0.24
C LYS A 231 -12.94 -30.15 1.29
N ARG A 232 -14.11 -30.44 1.89
CA ARG A 232 -14.28 -31.53 2.85
C ARG A 232 -14.29 -32.91 2.22
N ASN A 233 -14.67 -33.03 0.96
CA ASN A 233 -14.84 -34.30 0.25
C ASN A 233 -13.67 -34.69 -0.66
N GLY A 234 -12.48 -34.11 -0.45
CA GLY A 234 -11.25 -34.55 -1.11
C GLY A 234 -10.55 -33.51 -1.96
N LYS A 235 -11.11 -32.30 -2.13
CA LYS A 235 -10.53 -31.18 -2.95
C LYS A 235 -10.40 -31.54 -4.44
N GLY A 236 -9.81 -30.66 -5.25
CA GLY A 236 -9.48 -30.90 -6.65
C GLY A 236 -10.68 -31.16 -7.58
N THR A 237 -11.85 -30.67 -7.20
CA THR A 237 -13.10 -30.85 -7.97
C THR A 237 -14.00 -29.62 -7.74
N PHE A 238 -15.20 -29.66 -8.36
CA PHE A 238 -16.16 -28.57 -8.21
C PHE A 238 -17.60 -29.09 -8.02
N LYS A 239 -18.46 -28.24 -7.47
CA LYS A 239 -19.88 -28.49 -7.30
C LYS A 239 -20.68 -27.26 -7.67
N ILE A 240 -21.63 -27.41 -8.59
CA ILE A 240 -22.49 -26.31 -9.05
C ILE A 240 -23.93 -26.65 -8.69
N LYS A 241 -24.58 -25.77 -7.93
CA LYS A 241 -25.98 -25.88 -7.59
C LYS A 241 -26.82 -25.26 -8.70
N GLY A 242 -27.79 -26.00 -9.25
CA GLY A 242 -28.77 -25.50 -10.22
C GLY A 242 -29.59 -24.33 -9.65
N ALA A 243 -30.15 -23.51 -10.52
CA ALA A 243 -31.12 -22.51 -10.13
C ALA A 243 -32.30 -23.16 -9.41
N LYS A 244 -32.81 -22.54 -8.36
CA LYS A 244 -34.06 -22.96 -7.76
C LYS A 244 -35.15 -22.79 -8.83
N ASN A 245 -35.73 -23.88 -9.31
CA ASN A 245 -36.97 -23.81 -10.07
C ASN A 245 -38.03 -23.17 -9.15
N MET A 246 -38.56 -22.02 -9.54
CA MET A 246 -39.78 -21.46 -8.92
C MET A 246 -40.99 -22.30 -9.31
#